data_3807ca65b07a69ede55545a3c932c15a
#
_entry.id   3807ca65b07a69ede55545a3c932c15a
#
_cell.length_a   1.000
_cell.length_b   1.000
_cell.length_c   1.000
_cell.angle_alpha   90.00
_cell.angle_beta   90.00
_cell.angle_gamma   90.00
#
_symmetry.space_group_name_H-M   'P 1'
#
loop_
_entity.id
_entity.type
_entity.pdbx_description
1 polymer ?
#
loop_
_entity_poly.entity_id
_entity_poly.type
_entity_poly.pdbx_seq_one_letter_code
_entity_poly.pdbx_strand_id
1 'polypeptide(L)'
;MKKLFLFVSLLFFIQISLGQENPRPKVGLVLSGGGAKGLAHIGVLKVIDSLGIKIDYVAGTSMGAIVGGLYASGYNAEQLDSIFSNVDIDSLLQDYTPREAKSFYEKRNDEIYALTLPFNKFKLGLPKGLSKGLYNFNLLSSLTQHVSHVRDFKQLPIPFLCIATDAETGEKVVLDSGVLAQNMIASGALPTLYSPVEINGRVLIDGGVVDNYPIEELKSRGIDIIIGVDVQDGLKTRDELKGVTSVLAQINNFSMLEKMAGKQKATDIYIKPDIKGYTVVDFEKGKEIIGKGKEKASEFVRELAPFGNSNSKNLGNIIAQDSIYIKDVVINKLDNFTRSYVIGKLKFKRNTKISMNQLQKGILNLNATQNFSAINYSF
;
A
#
# COMPACT_ATOMS: atom_id res chain seq x y z
N MET A 1 51.89 27.55 34.81
CA MET A 1 51.25 27.62 33.48
C MET A 1 51.13 26.24 32.82
N LYS A 2 52.19 25.44 32.66
CA LYS A 2 52.14 24.12 32.01
C LYS A 2 51.15 23.12 32.66
N LYS A 3 51.06 23.07 34.01
CA LYS A 3 50.10 22.17 34.71
C LYS A 3 48.64 22.58 34.56
N LEU A 4 48.37 23.90 34.44
CA LEU A 4 47.03 24.43 34.20
C LEU A 4 46.59 24.11 32.76
N PHE A 5 47.50 24.25 31.79
CA PHE A 5 47.22 23.90 30.39
C PHE A 5 46.92 22.41 30.21
N LEU A 6 47.64 21.53 30.91
CA LEU A 6 47.44 20.11 30.90
C LEU A 6 46.05 19.73 31.51
N PHE A 7 45.67 20.41 32.58
CA PHE A 7 44.37 20.18 33.24
C PHE A 7 43.18 20.64 32.37
N VAL A 8 43.30 21.81 31.72
CA VAL A 8 42.32 22.31 30.77
C VAL A 8 42.20 21.42 29.52
N SER A 9 43.34 20.95 29.00
CA SER A 9 43.36 20.00 27.89
C SER A 9 42.70 18.66 28.25
N LEU A 10 42.93 18.14 29.45
CA LEU A 10 42.31 16.90 29.95
C LEU A 10 40.79 17.07 30.12
N LEU A 11 40.30 18.20 30.60
CA LEU A 11 38.89 18.53 30.69
C LEU A 11 38.22 18.64 29.32
N PHE A 12 38.92 19.17 28.32
CA PHE A 12 38.43 19.24 26.93
C PHE A 12 38.30 17.85 26.30
N PHE A 13 39.26 16.96 26.56
CA PHE A 13 39.20 15.56 26.09
C PHE A 13 38.08 14.78 26.77
N ILE A 14 37.78 15.02 28.06
CA ILE A 14 36.65 14.37 28.76
C ILE A 14 35.31 14.84 28.20
N GLN A 15 35.17 16.11 27.83
CA GLN A 15 33.91 16.62 27.22
C GLN A 15 33.66 16.04 25.81
N ILE A 16 34.71 15.78 25.03
CA ILE A 16 34.58 15.14 23.72
C ILE A 16 34.16 13.67 23.84
N SER A 17 34.59 12.97 24.90
CA SER A 17 34.22 11.57 25.14
C SER A 17 32.79 11.39 25.68
N LEU A 18 32.20 12.41 26.30
CA LEU A 18 30.83 12.33 26.83
C LEU A 18 29.75 12.69 25.81
N GLY A 19 30.14 13.14 24.61
CA GLY A 19 29.22 13.61 23.54
C GLY A 19 28.96 12.61 22.41
N GLN A 20 29.56 11.44 22.41
CA GLN A 20 29.22 10.40 21.43
C GLN A 20 28.10 9.51 21.98
N GLU A 21 26.86 10.00 21.94
CA GLU A 21 25.72 9.10 21.86
C GLU A 21 25.95 8.26 20.60
N ASN A 22 26.22 6.98 20.77
CA ASN A 22 26.16 6.04 19.64
C ASN A 22 24.77 6.14 19.06
N PRO A 23 24.63 6.63 17.83
CA PRO A 23 23.30 6.74 17.22
C PRO A 23 22.69 5.34 17.25
N ARG A 24 21.43 5.24 17.73
CA ARG A 24 20.73 3.96 17.73
C ARG A 24 20.72 3.39 16.31
N PRO A 25 20.75 2.07 16.14
CA PRO A 25 20.65 1.45 14.84
C PRO A 25 19.33 1.86 14.16
N LYS A 26 19.37 2.19 12.88
CA LYS A 26 18.20 2.47 12.06
C LYS A 26 17.49 1.16 11.75
N VAL A 27 16.20 1.10 12.08
CA VAL A 27 15.35 -0.08 11.88
C VAL A 27 14.48 0.12 10.66
N GLY A 28 14.60 -0.78 9.69
CA GLY A 28 13.76 -0.84 8.50
C GLY A 28 12.76 -1.98 8.57
N LEU A 29 11.60 -1.77 7.95
CA LEU A 29 10.53 -2.75 7.88
C LEU A 29 10.26 -3.13 6.43
N VAL A 30 10.37 -4.43 6.11
CA VAL A 30 10.02 -5.00 4.80
C VAL A 30 8.71 -5.77 4.93
N LEU A 31 7.73 -5.45 4.09
CA LEU A 31 6.42 -6.09 4.04
C LEU A 31 6.18 -6.70 2.65
N SER A 32 6.07 -8.02 2.59
CA SER A 32 5.84 -8.71 1.31
C SER A 32 4.41 -8.54 0.80
N GLY A 33 4.19 -8.79 -0.48
CA GLY A 33 2.86 -8.95 -1.04
C GLY A 33 2.24 -10.30 -0.67
N GLY A 34 0.90 -10.37 -0.77
CA GLY A 34 0.17 -11.61 -0.47
C GLY A 34 -1.36 -11.47 -0.50
N GLY A 35 -1.91 -10.39 -1.05
CA GLY A 35 -3.35 -10.12 -1.04
C GLY A 35 -3.90 -10.11 0.38
N ALA A 36 -5.04 -10.75 0.64
CA ALA A 36 -5.67 -10.82 1.96
C ALA A 36 -4.73 -11.33 3.06
N LYS A 37 -3.78 -12.24 2.75
CA LYS A 37 -2.76 -12.72 3.69
C LYS A 37 -1.88 -11.59 4.24
N GLY A 38 -1.72 -10.51 3.48
CA GLY A 38 -1.00 -9.32 3.92
C GLY A 38 -1.62 -8.62 5.12
N LEU A 39 -2.87 -8.91 5.49
CA LEU A 39 -3.46 -8.43 6.73
C LEU A 39 -2.70 -8.94 7.98
N ALA A 40 -1.93 -10.04 7.86
CA ALA A 40 -1.04 -10.49 8.93
C ALA A 40 0.04 -9.45 9.29
N HIS A 41 0.43 -8.57 8.36
CA HIS A 41 1.34 -7.47 8.66
C HIS A 41 0.82 -6.59 9.79
N ILE A 42 -0.51 -6.35 9.85
CA ILE A 42 -1.14 -5.55 10.92
C ILE A 42 -0.92 -6.21 12.28
N GLY A 43 -1.05 -7.54 12.35
CA GLY A 43 -0.77 -8.30 13.57
C GLY A 43 0.68 -8.16 14.04
N VAL A 44 1.65 -8.18 13.11
CA VAL A 44 3.07 -7.95 13.43
C VAL A 44 3.29 -6.51 13.88
N LEU A 45 2.69 -5.53 13.21
CA LEU A 45 2.77 -4.11 13.58
C LEU A 45 2.23 -3.86 14.99
N LYS A 46 1.19 -4.58 15.45
CA LYS A 46 0.69 -4.48 16.85
C LYS A 46 1.76 -4.84 17.86
N VAL A 47 2.59 -5.83 17.57
CA VAL A 47 3.71 -6.21 18.45
C VAL A 47 4.82 -5.16 18.39
N ILE A 48 5.17 -4.69 17.20
CA ILE A 48 6.16 -3.61 16.98
C ILE A 48 5.75 -2.34 17.75
N ASP A 49 4.48 -1.91 17.60
CA ASP A 49 3.95 -0.73 18.30
C ASP A 49 3.95 -0.94 19.83
N SER A 50 3.57 -2.14 20.31
CA SER A 50 3.52 -2.45 21.74
C SER A 50 4.90 -2.42 22.41
N LEU A 51 5.95 -2.75 21.66
CA LEU A 51 7.34 -2.68 22.11
C LEU A 51 7.95 -1.28 21.97
N GLY A 52 7.23 -0.33 21.36
CA GLY A 52 7.72 1.01 21.11
C GLY A 52 8.90 1.06 20.14
N ILE A 53 8.95 0.15 19.16
CA ILE A 53 10.03 0.10 18.16
C ILE A 53 9.82 1.24 17.17
N LYS A 54 10.82 2.13 17.09
CA LYS A 54 10.80 3.19 16.08
C LYS A 54 11.29 2.64 14.74
N ILE A 55 10.40 2.62 13.77
CA ILE A 55 10.73 2.29 12.37
C ILE A 55 11.27 3.54 11.67
N ASP A 56 12.40 3.43 10.96
CA ASP A 56 13.05 4.54 10.25
C ASP A 56 12.79 4.50 8.75
N TYR A 57 12.38 3.37 8.21
CA TYR A 57 12.01 3.22 6.80
C TYR A 57 11.06 2.01 6.59
N VAL A 58 10.10 2.15 5.70
CA VAL A 58 9.21 1.04 5.31
C VAL A 58 9.34 0.79 3.81
N ALA A 59 9.51 -0.46 3.42
CA ALA A 59 9.45 -0.92 2.04
C ALA A 59 8.39 -2.01 1.91
N GLY A 60 7.52 -1.90 0.91
CA GLY A 60 6.44 -2.86 0.72
C GLY A 60 6.12 -3.19 -0.71
N THR A 61 5.47 -4.34 -0.93
CA THR A 61 4.96 -4.75 -2.23
C THR A 61 3.50 -5.18 -2.08
N SER A 62 2.64 -4.81 -3.04
CA SER A 62 1.22 -5.23 -3.06
C SER A 62 0.49 -4.86 -1.76
N MET A 63 -0.12 -5.83 -1.05
CA MET A 63 -0.74 -5.56 0.25
C MET A 63 0.26 -5.04 1.28
N GLY A 64 1.54 -5.48 1.22
CA GLY A 64 2.60 -4.90 2.05
C GLY A 64 2.86 -3.43 1.75
N ALA A 65 2.67 -2.97 0.51
CA ALA A 65 2.72 -1.56 0.15
C ALA A 65 1.52 -0.78 0.71
N ILE A 66 0.33 -1.39 0.70
CA ILE A 66 -0.90 -0.75 1.21
C ILE A 66 -0.82 -0.60 2.74
N VAL A 67 -0.56 -1.69 3.47
CA VAL A 67 -0.42 -1.66 4.93
C VAL A 67 0.78 -0.79 5.34
N GLY A 68 1.93 -0.97 4.67
CA GLY A 68 3.16 -0.23 4.95
C GLY A 68 3.03 1.27 4.63
N GLY A 69 2.38 1.64 3.54
CA GLY A 69 2.16 3.03 3.15
C GLY A 69 1.20 3.77 4.09
N LEU A 70 0.14 3.09 4.56
CA LEU A 70 -0.75 3.64 5.59
C LEU A 70 -0.01 3.78 6.93
N TYR A 71 0.76 2.78 7.35
CA TYR A 71 1.58 2.87 8.55
C TYR A 71 2.62 4.01 8.44
N ALA A 72 3.29 4.11 7.30
CA ALA A 72 4.25 5.17 7.02
C ALA A 72 3.62 6.57 6.99
N SER A 73 2.34 6.68 6.62
CA SER A 73 1.60 7.94 6.66
C SER A 73 1.20 8.36 8.08
N GLY A 74 1.43 7.50 9.11
CA GLY A 74 1.26 7.82 10.52
C GLY A 74 0.16 7.06 11.25
N TYR A 75 -0.56 6.14 10.58
CA TYR A 75 -1.50 5.23 11.26
C TYR A 75 -0.75 4.24 12.16
N ASN A 76 -1.26 3.97 13.35
CA ASN A 76 -0.79 2.87 14.18
C ASN A 76 -1.52 1.55 13.83
N ALA A 77 -1.01 0.45 14.33
CA ALA A 77 -1.54 -0.88 14.02
C ALA A 77 -3.00 -1.10 14.46
N GLU A 78 -3.45 -0.48 15.58
CA GLU A 78 -4.84 -0.58 16.04
C GLU A 78 -5.79 0.18 15.10
N GLN A 79 -5.37 1.35 14.59
CA GLN A 79 -6.14 2.09 13.59
C GLN A 79 -6.23 1.32 12.27
N LEU A 80 -5.12 0.66 11.85
CA LEU A 80 -5.13 -0.19 10.65
C LEU A 80 -6.07 -1.38 10.82
N ASP A 81 -6.06 -2.07 11.96
CA ASP A 81 -7.00 -3.15 12.25
C ASP A 81 -8.45 -2.66 12.18
N SER A 82 -8.75 -1.53 12.81
CA SER A 82 -10.09 -0.93 12.73
C SER A 82 -10.50 -0.61 11.29
N ILE A 83 -9.60 -0.02 10.48
CA ILE A 83 -9.89 0.30 9.08
C ILE A 83 -10.23 -0.97 8.29
N PHE A 84 -9.34 -1.96 8.30
CA PHE A 84 -9.53 -3.18 7.50
C PHE A 84 -10.64 -4.08 8.01
N SER A 85 -11.01 -4.00 9.29
CA SER A 85 -12.19 -4.70 9.84
C SER A 85 -13.53 -4.11 9.39
N ASN A 86 -13.54 -2.86 8.91
CA ASN A 86 -14.75 -2.14 8.49
C ASN A 86 -14.83 -1.91 6.97
N VAL A 87 -13.86 -2.41 6.18
CA VAL A 87 -13.88 -2.30 4.72
C VAL A 87 -14.95 -3.21 4.14
N ASP A 88 -15.73 -2.69 3.19
CA ASP A 88 -16.64 -3.48 2.36
C ASP A 88 -15.83 -4.31 1.34
N ILE A 89 -15.75 -5.61 1.61
CA ILE A 89 -14.96 -6.56 0.83
C ILE A 89 -15.48 -6.71 -0.61
N ASP A 90 -16.79 -6.72 -0.80
CA ASP A 90 -17.40 -6.84 -2.14
C ASP A 90 -17.02 -5.61 -2.99
N SER A 91 -17.11 -4.43 -2.41
CA SER A 91 -16.70 -3.19 -3.08
C SER A 91 -15.19 -3.15 -3.38
N LEU A 92 -14.36 -3.72 -2.50
CA LEU A 92 -12.90 -3.80 -2.69
C LEU A 92 -12.52 -4.67 -3.88
N LEU A 93 -13.25 -5.78 -4.10
CA LEU A 93 -12.93 -6.74 -5.17
C LEU A 93 -13.59 -6.41 -6.51
N GLN A 94 -14.78 -5.80 -6.50
CA GLN A 94 -15.64 -5.71 -7.69
C GLN A 94 -15.93 -4.28 -8.20
N ASP A 95 -15.35 -3.22 -7.60
CA ASP A 95 -15.69 -1.82 -7.95
C ASP A 95 -17.20 -1.56 -7.92
N TYR A 96 -17.87 -1.99 -6.88
CA TYR A 96 -19.30 -1.83 -6.76
C TYR A 96 -19.71 -0.36 -6.95
N THR A 97 -20.49 -0.10 -8.00
CA THR A 97 -21.13 1.21 -8.21
C THR A 97 -22.55 1.13 -7.68
N PRO A 98 -22.91 1.93 -6.64
CA PRO A 98 -24.27 1.92 -6.10
C PRO A 98 -25.31 2.11 -7.20
N ARG A 99 -26.40 1.34 -7.13
CA ARG A 99 -27.49 1.39 -8.13
C ARG A 99 -28.03 2.81 -8.34
N GLU A 100 -28.00 3.64 -7.31
CA GLU A 100 -28.44 5.03 -7.35
C GLU A 100 -27.59 5.93 -8.24
N ALA A 101 -26.30 5.63 -8.37
CA ALA A 101 -25.36 6.37 -9.22
C ALA A 101 -25.44 5.95 -10.70
N LYS A 102 -26.01 4.76 -11.00
CA LYS A 102 -26.12 4.24 -12.37
C LYS A 102 -27.24 4.90 -13.15
N SER A 103 -27.04 5.08 -14.46
CA SER A 103 -28.09 5.51 -15.38
C SER A 103 -29.16 4.44 -15.54
N PHE A 104 -30.34 4.81 -16.07
CA PHE A 104 -31.43 3.86 -16.34
C PHE A 104 -30.98 2.69 -17.24
N TYR A 105 -30.20 2.98 -18.27
CA TYR A 105 -29.70 1.95 -19.19
C TYR A 105 -28.70 1.00 -18.53
N GLU A 106 -27.83 1.50 -17.69
CA GLU A 106 -26.85 0.69 -16.96
C GLU A 106 -27.53 -0.20 -15.94
N LYS A 107 -28.53 0.31 -15.20
CA LYS A 107 -29.36 -0.50 -14.29
C LYS A 107 -29.99 -1.67 -15.01
N ARG A 108 -30.59 -1.40 -16.19
CA ARG A 108 -31.23 -2.42 -17.01
C ARG A 108 -30.24 -3.44 -17.55
N ASN A 109 -29.08 -3.00 -18.02
CA ASN A 109 -28.06 -3.90 -18.57
C ASN A 109 -27.50 -4.83 -17.51
N ASP A 110 -27.20 -4.32 -16.32
CA ASP A 110 -26.68 -5.13 -15.18
C ASP A 110 -27.71 -6.16 -14.69
N GLU A 111 -29.00 -5.87 -14.85
CA GLU A 111 -30.09 -6.81 -14.47
C GLU A 111 -30.35 -7.89 -15.54
N ILE A 112 -29.99 -7.65 -16.80
CA ILE A 112 -30.29 -8.55 -17.93
C ILE A 112 -29.07 -9.38 -18.34
N TYR A 113 -27.86 -8.81 -18.27
CA TYR A 113 -26.67 -9.44 -18.81
C TYR A 113 -25.70 -9.86 -17.70
N ALA A 114 -25.40 -11.15 -17.64
CA ALA A 114 -24.40 -11.70 -16.71
C ALA A 114 -22.95 -11.32 -17.09
N LEU A 115 -22.71 -10.94 -18.37
CA LEU A 115 -21.40 -10.56 -18.88
C LEU A 115 -21.55 -9.53 -19.97
N THR A 116 -20.81 -8.40 -19.86
CA THR A 116 -20.69 -7.40 -20.91
C THR A 116 -19.24 -7.32 -21.37
N LEU A 117 -19.02 -7.47 -22.68
CA LEU A 117 -17.70 -7.37 -23.29
C LEU A 117 -17.51 -6.00 -23.93
N PRO A 118 -16.36 -5.34 -23.74
CA PRO A 118 -16.10 -4.06 -24.38
C PRO A 118 -15.98 -4.24 -25.90
N PHE A 119 -16.71 -3.40 -26.64
CA PHE A 119 -16.69 -3.36 -28.11
C PHE A 119 -16.14 -2.02 -28.56
N ASN A 120 -14.93 -2.01 -29.11
CA ASN A 120 -14.29 -0.78 -29.54
C ASN A 120 -13.72 -0.95 -30.96
N LYS A 121 -13.97 0.03 -31.84
CA LYS A 121 -13.50 0.04 -33.23
C LYS A 121 -13.75 -1.29 -33.96
N PHE A 122 -14.96 -1.83 -33.84
CA PHE A 122 -15.37 -3.12 -34.44
C PHE A 122 -14.59 -4.35 -33.94
N LYS A 123 -13.93 -4.26 -32.80
CA LYS A 123 -13.24 -5.38 -32.14
C LYS A 123 -13.86 -5.66 -30.80
N LEU A 124 -14.13 -6.94 -30.55
CA LEU A 124 -14.50 -7.45 -29.22
C LEU A 124 -13.22 -7.51 -28.38
N GLY A 125 -13.22 -6.87 -27.21
CA GLY A 125 -12.12 -6.93 -26.28
C GLY A 125 -12.47 -7.78 -25.05
N LEU A 126 -11.47 -8.30 -24.39
CA LEU A 126 -11.60 -8.78 -23.02
C LEU A 126 -11.37 -7.61 -22.06
N PRO A 127 -12.05 -7.55 -20.90
CA PRO A 127 -11.75 -6.55 -19.88
C PRO A 127 -10.31 -6.73 -19.39
N LYS A 128 -9.59 -5.62 -19.16
CA LYS A 128 -8.19 -5.63 -18.70
C LYS A 128 -8.03 -6.11 -17.25
N GLY A 129 -9.13 -6.22 -16.50
CA GLY A 129 -9.22 -6.72 -15.12
C GLY A 129 -10.68 -6.79 -14.72
N LEU A 130 -11.01 -7.52 -13.66
CA LEU A 130 -12.35 -7.60 -13.09
C LEU A 130 -12.79 -6.27 -12.47
N SER A 131 -11.84 -5.53 -11.90
CA SER A 131 -12.03 -4.23 -11.27
C SER A 131 -11.10 -3.18 -11.87
N LYS A 132 -11.58 -1.93 -11.98
CA LYS A 132 -10.74 -0.77 -12.32
C LYS A 132 -9.99 -0.22 -11.11
N GLY A 133 -10.27 -0.72 -9.90
CA GLY A 133 -9.65 -0.30 -8.65
C GLY A 133 -10.13 1.06 -8.12
N LEU A 134 -11.24 1.60 -8.62
CA LEU A 134 -11.72 2.92 -8.23
C LEU A 134 -12.13 2.98 -6.75
N TYR A 135 -12.80 1.97 -6.24
CA TYR A 135 -13.16 1.90 -4.83
C TYR A 135 -11.90 1.96 -3.95
N ASN A 136 -10.90 1.13 -4.28
CA ASN A 136 -9.63 1.07 -3.55
C ASN A 136 -8.89 2.41 -3.61
N PHE A 137 -8.88 3.05 -4.79
CA PHE A 137 -8.27 4.36 -4.96
C PHE A 137 -8.96 5.43 -4.12
N ASN A 138 -10.30 5.47 -4.09
CA ASN A 138 -11.07 6.40 -3.28
C ASN A 138 -10.83 6.18 -1.78
N LEU A 139 -10.82 4.92 -1.34
CA LEU A 139 -10.52 4.56 0.04
C LEU A 139 -9.13 5.03 0.45
N LEU A 140 -8.09 4.65 -0.31
CA LEU A 140 -6.71 5.01 0.01
C LEU A 140 -6.46 6.52 -0.11
N SER A 141 -7.07 7.20 -1.10
CA SER A 141 -7.00 8.67 -1.22
C SER A 141 -7.63 9.37 -0.01
N SER A 142 -8.74 8.86 0.50
CA SER A 142 -9.37 9.38 1.73
C SER A 142 -8.48 9.16 2.96
N LEU A 143 -7.94 7.94 3.12
CA LEU A 143 -7.08 7.59 4.24
C LEU A 143 -5.74 8.36 4.24
N THR A 144 -5.21 8.71 3.06
CA THR A 144 -3.93 9.43 2.94
C THR A 144 -4.07 10.94 2.72
N GLN A 145 -5.28 11.49 2.86
CA GLN A 145 -5.55 12.90 2.63
C GLN A 145 -4.67 13.82 3.48
N HIS A 146 -4.42 13.48 4.75
CA HIS A 146 -3.62 14.27 5.69
C HIS A 146 -2.15 14.44 5.25
N VAL A 147 -1.64 13.54 4.41
CA VAL A 147 -0.31 13.61 3.80
C VAL A 147 -0.36 13.87 2.29
N SER A 148 -1.50 14.25 1.74
CA SER A 148 -1.67 14.46 0.30
C SER A 148 -0.75 15.53 -0.31
N HIS A 149 -0.24 16.46 0.51
CA HIS A 149 0.74 17.47 0.13
C HIS A 149 2.18 16.91 0.01
N VAL A 150 2.47 15.74 0.58
CA VAL A 150 3.79 15.11 0.55
C VAL A 150 3.94 14.38 -0.79
N ARG A 151 4.93 14.80 -1.59
CA ARG A 151 5.25 14.19 -2.90
C ARG A 151 6.54 13.38 -2.88
N ASP A 152 7.49 13.68 -2.03
CA ASP A 152 8.67 12.86 -1.75
C ASP A 152 8.39 12.02 -0.51
N PHE A 153 8.29 10.72 -0.66
CA PHE A 153 7.91 9.82 0.43
C PHE A 153 8.96 9.67 1.53
N LYS A 154 10.17 10.23 1.32
CA LYS A 154 11.13 10.41 2.41
C LYS A 154 10.66 11.42 3.47
N GLN A 155 9.70 12.27 3.13
CA GLN A 155 9.12 13.30 4.01
C GLN A 155 7.83 12.85 4.71
N LEU A 156 7.38 11.62 4.48
CA LEU A 156 6.30 11.02 5.27
C LEU A 156 6.72 10.87 6.74
N PRO A 157 5.79 10.74 7.68
CA PRO A 157 6.10 10.46 9.10
C PRO A 157 7.11 9.33 9.29
N ILE A 158 7.02 8.27 8.47
CA ILE A 158 8.09 7.30 8.28
C ILE A 158 8.42 7.26 6.78
N PRO A 159 9.68 7.42 6.37
CA PRO A 159 10.10 7.23 4.98
C PRO A 159 9.59 5.92 4.38
N PHE A 160 9.11 5.99 3.13
CA PHE A 160 8.42 4.88 2.49
C PHE A 160 8.82 4.70 1.03
N LEU A 161 8.76 3.46 0.56
CA LEU A 161 8.74 3.09 -0.84
C LEU A 161 7.89 1.85 -1.08
N CYS A 162 7.41 1.71 -2.29
CA CYS A 162 6.82 0.45 -2.74
C CYS A 162 7.29 0.07 -4.14
N ILE A 163 7.06 -1.20 -4.48
CA ILE A 163 7.49 -1.77 -5.76
C ILE A 163 6.28 -1.96 -6.66
N ALA A 164 6.44 -1.62 -7.93
CA ALA A 164 5.57 -2.02 -9.02
C ALA A 164 6.39 -2.70 -10.13
N THR A 165 5.72 -3.35 -11.05
CA THR A 165 6.31 -3.94 -12.25
C THR A 165 5.86 -3.16 -13.48
N ASP A 166 6.78 -2.75 -14.33
CA ASP A 166 6.45 -2.22 -15.65
C ASP A 166 5.93 -3.35 -16.52
N ALA A 167 4.68 -3.25 -16.97
CA ALA A 167 4.03 -4.31 -17.73
C ALA A 167 4.59 -4.49 -19.17
N GLU A 168 5.29 -3.48 -19.70
CA GLU A 168 5.87 -3.52 -21.03
C GLU A 168 7.26 -4.17 -21.01
N THR A 169 8.05 -3.90 -19.99
CA THR A 169 9.46 -4.34 -19.92
C THR A 169 9.70 -5.47 -18.91
N GLY A 170 8.79 -5.67 -17.95
CA GLY A 170 8.98 -6.57 -16.82
C GLY A 170 9.95 -6.04 -15.76
N GLU A 171 10.43 -4.80 -15.89
CA GLU A 171 11.37 -4.18 -14.97
C GLU A 171 10.73 -3.78 -13.64
N LYS A 172 11.55 -3.82 -12.60
CA LYS A 172 11.19 -3.28 -11.28
C LYS A 172 11.12 -1.75 -11.33
N VAL A 173 10.02 -1.21 -10.83
CA VAL A 173 9.82 0.22 -10.65
C VAL A 173 9.70 0.53 -9.16
N VAL A 174 10.65 1.30 -8.64
CA VAL A 174 10.62 1.80 -7.26
C VAL A 174 9.78 3.06 -7.23
N LEU A 175 8.71 3.05 -6.42
CA LEU A 175 7.79 4.14 -6.25
C LEU A 175 8.02 4.77 -4.86
N ASP A 176 8.80 5.86 -4.81
CA ASP A 176 9.16 6.59 -3.59
C ASP A 176 8.77 8.08 -3.65
N SER A 177 7.97 8.44 -4.65
CA SER A 177 7.47 9.81 -4.86
C SER A 177 6.17 9.84 -5.66
N GLY A 178 5.44 10.95 -5.63
CA GLY A 178 4.19 11.16 -6.37
C GLY A 178 2.94 11.17 -5.49
N VAL A 179 1.87 10.53 -5.92
CA VAL A 179 0.61 10.40 -5.16
C VAL A 179 0.61 9.08 -4.42
N LEU A 180 0.65 9.10 -3.09
CA LEU A 180 0.81 7.91 -2.25
C LEU A 180 -0.27 6.86 -2.55
N ALA A 181 -1.54 7.25 -2.59
CA ALA A 181 -2.65 6.33 -2.91
C ALA A 181 -2.47 5.67 -4.28
N GLN A 182 -2.07 6.43 -5.30
CA GLN A 182 -1.88 5.91 -6.65
C GLN A 182 -0.72 4.90 -6.71
N ASN A 183 0.37 5.17 -5.99
CA ASN A 183 1.52 4.28 -5.94
C ASN A 183 1.20 2.98 -5.21
N MET A 184 0.44 3.04 -4.10
CA MET A 184 -0.04 1.84 -3.41
C MET A 184 -0.95 0.99 -4.31
N ILE A 185 -1.87 1.62 -5.07
CA ILE A 185 -2.73 0.91 -6.04
C ILE A 185 -1.89 0.29 -7.15
N ALA A 186 -0.90 1.00 -7.70
CA ALA A 186 -0.03 0.45 -8.74
C ALA A 186 0.75 -0.78 -8.25
N SER A 187 1.27 -0.69 -7.01
CA SER A 187 1.97 -1.81 -6.36
C SER A 187 1.06 -3.02 -6.11
N GLY A 188 -0.24 -2.80 -5.89
CA GLY A 188 -1.25 -3.84 -5.65
C GLY A 188 -2.12 -4.20 -6.86
N ALA A 189 -1.79 -3.73 -8.06
CA ALA A 189 -2.57 -3.99 -9.29
C ALA A 189 -2.34 -5.42 -9.80
N LEU A 190 -2.84 -6.42 -9.03
CA LEU A 190 -2.70 -7.84 -9.35
C LEU A 190 -3.34 -8.14 -10.71
N PRO A 191 -2.56 -8.64 -11.70
CA PRO A 191 -3.09 -9.01 -13.01
C PRO A 191 -4.29 -9.95 -12.90
N THR A 192 -5.24 -9.81 -13.81
CA THR A 192 -6.55 -10.47 -13.86
C THR A 192 -7.59 -9.94 -12.86
N LEU A 193 -7.19 -9.49 -11.68
CA LEU A 193 -8.11 -8.94 -10.68
C LEU A 193 -8.29 -7.42 -10.88
N TYR A 194 -7.19 -6.68 -11.00
CA TYR A 194 -7.21 -5.23 -11.20
C TYR A 194 -6.65 -4.79 -12.54
N SER A 195 -7.16 -3.68 -13.05
CA SER A 195 -6.60 -3.05 -14.24
C SER A 195 -5.22 -2.45 -13.94
N PRO A 196 -4.27 -2.50 -14.89
CA PRO A 196 -2.98 -1.82 -14.78
C PRO A 196 -3.14 -0.32 -14.53
N VAL A 197 -2.19 0.29 -13.82
CA VAL A 197 -2.18 1.71 -13.47
C VAL A 197 -1.13 2.46 -14.29
N GLU A 198 -1.53 3.54 -14.95
CA GLU A 198 -0.58 4.40 -15.68
C GLU A 198 0.00 5.47 -14.75
N ILE A 199 1.32 5.48 -14.58
CA ILE A 199 2.07 6.51 -13.83
C ILE A 199 3.25 6.98 -14.69
N ASN A 200 3.32 8.27 -14.97
CA ASN A 200 4.40 8.90 -15.75
C ASN A 200 4.65 8.23 -17.11
N GLY A 201 3.57 7.80 -17.79
CA GLY A 201 3.63 7.14 -19.09
C GLY A 201 4.02 5.66 -19.06
N ARG A 202 4.25 5.07 -17.88
CA ARG A 202 4.47 3.64 -17.70
C ARG A 202 3.18 2.94 -17.30
N VAL A 203 2.96 1.76 -17.83
CA VAL A 203 1.85 0.88 -17.47
C VAL A 203 2.31 -0.08 -16.38
N LEU A 204 1.84 0.12 -15.17
CA LEU A 204 2.32 -0.60 -13.98
C LEU A 204 1.30 -1.65 -13.53
N ILE A 205 1.83 -2.78 -13.09
CA ILE A 205 1.11 -3.90 -12.47
C ILE A 205 1.75 -4.23 -11.12
N ASP A 206 1.18 -5.19 -10.40
CA ASP A 206 1.63 -5.63 -9.08
C ASP A 206 3.15 -5.88 -9.04
N GLY A 207 3.79 -5.31 -8.03
CA GLY A 207 5.23 -5.43 -7.82
C GLY A 207 5.68 -6.85 -7.50
N GLY A 208 4.76 -7.70 -7.02
CA GLY A 208 5.03 -9.10 -6.71
C GLY A 208 5.48 -9.93 -7.91
N VAL A 209 5.23 -9.45 -9.13
CA VAL A 209 5.72 -10.09 -10.35
C VAL A 209 7.25 -10.04 -10.44
N VAL A 210 7.89 -8.95 -10.04
CA VAL A 210 9.35 -8.75 -10.16
C VAL A 210 10.07 -8.84 -8.82
N ASP A 211 9.51 -8.24 -7.77
CA ASP A 211 10.13 -8.18 -6.44
C ASP A 211 9.07 -8.09 -5.33
N ASN A 212 8.71 -9.25 -4.79
CA ASN A 212 7.66 -9.34 -3.77
C ASN A 212 8.15 -9.12 -2.33
N TYR A 213 9.46 -8.93 -2.12
CA TYR A 213 10.07 -8.70 -0.81
C TYR A 213 11.29 -7.78 -0.97
N PRO A 214 11.09 -6.44 -0.96
CA PRO A 214 12.07 -5.46 -1.43
C PRO A 214 13.15 -5.11 -0.39
N ILE A 215 13.88 -6.09 0.10
CA ILE A 215 14.93 -5.91 1.13
C ILE A 215 16.14 -5.13 0.61
N GLU A 216 16.52 -5.33 -0.66
CA GLU A 216 17.66 -4.67 -1.27
C GLU A 216 17.48 -3.15 -1.28
N GLU A 217 16.24 -2.70 -1.42
CA GLU A 217 15.91 -1.27 -1.42
C GLU A 217 16.17 -0.62 -0.05
N LEU A 218 15.89 -1.32 1.05
CA LEU A 218 16.22 -0.82 2.39
C LEU A 218 17.71 -0.85 2.67
N LYS A 219 18.41 -1.90 2.28
CA LYS A 219 19.86 -2.00 2.41
C LYS A 219 20.59 -0.87 1.73
N SER A 220 20.14 -0.50 0.52
CA SER A 220 20.73 0.61 -0.23
C SER A 220 20.51 1.99 0.40
N ARG A 221 19.58 2.10 1.37
CA ARG A 221 19.27 3.35 2.09
C ARG A 221 19.96 3.48 3.45
N GLY A 222 20.90 2.59 3.76
CA GLY A 222 21.69 2.66 4.99
C GLY A 222 20.88 2.33 6.23
N ILE A 223 20.03 1.31 6.14
CA ILE A 223 19.31 0.69 7.27
C ILE A 223 20.23 -0.35 7.91
N ASP A 224 20.34 -0.31 9.23
CA ASP A 224 21.24 -1.16 9.99
C ASP A 224 20.60 -2.50 10.34
N ILE A 225 19.32 -2.49 10.73
CA ILE A 225 18.54 -3.66 11.14
C ILE A 225 17.27 -3.76 10.30
N ILE A 226 17.02 -4.91 9.73
CA ILE A 226 15.83 -5.16 8.92
C ILE A 226 14.93 -6.17 9.61
N ILE A 227 13.72 -5.71 9.96
CA ILE A 227 12.59 -6.56 10.33
C ILE A 227 11.80 -6.85 9.06
N GLY A 228 11.68 -8.11 8.69
CA GLY A 228 10.99 -8.50 7.48
C GLY A 228 9.82 -9.42 7.76
N VAL A 229 8.65 -9.10 7.19
CA VAL A 229 7.43 -9.91 7.31
C VAL A 229 7.10 -10.52 5.96
N ASP A 230 7.14 -11.85 5.89
CA ASP A 230 6.88 -12.61 4.68
C ASP A 230 5.55 -13.37 4.78
N VAL A 231 4.60 -12.97 3.95
CA VAL A 231 3.27 -13.59 3.83
C VAL A 231 3.09 -14.33 2.51
N GLN A 232 4.19 -14.62 1.82
CA GLN A 232 4.18 -15.34 0.56
C GLN A 232 3.92 -16.83 0.76
N ASP A 233 3.25 -17.44 -0.22
CA ASP A 233 3.13 -18.90 -0.28
C ASP A 233 4.42 -19.54 -0.81
N GLY A 234 4.57 -20.83 -0.51
CA GLY A 234 5.45 -21.70 -1.26
C GLY A 234 4.88 -22.06 -2.64
N LEU A 235 5.49 -23.03 -3.30
CA LEU A 235 4.91 -23.61 -4.51
C LEU A 235 3.63 -24.37 -4.17
N LYS A 236 2.63 -24.22 -5.03
CA LYS A 236 1.37 -24.97 -4.97
C LYS A 236 1.61 -26.43 -5.30
N THR A 237 0.91 -27.30 -4.62
CA THR A 237 0.86 -28.72 -4.90
C THR A 237 0.03 -28.99 -6.16
N ARG A 238 0.14 -30.21 -6.72
CA ARG A 238 -0.64 -30.63 -7.90
C ARG A 238 -2.15 -30.44 -7.69
N ASP A 239 -2.64 -30.71 -6.48
CA ASP A 239 -4.07 -30.61 -6.15
C ASP A 239 -4.57 -29.17 -6.05
N GLU A 240 -3.68 -28.21 -5.87
CA GLU A 240 -3.98 -26.77 -5.81
C GLU A 240 -3.91 -26.09 -7.19
N LEU A 241 -3.32 -26.76 -8.20
CA LEU A 241 -3.17 -26.26 -9.56
C LEU A 241 -4.41 -26.58 -10.41
N LYS A 242 -5.60 -26.16 -9.96
CA LYS A 242 -6.89 -26.54 -10.59
C LYS A 242 -7.37 -25.59 -11.68
N GLY A 243 -6.68 -24.48 -11.96
CA GLY A 243 -7.13 -23.50 -12.94
C GLY A 243 -6.02 -22.64 -13.50
N VAL A 244 -6.31 -21.92 -14.59
CA VAL A 244 -5.35 -21.07 -15.28
C VAL A 244 -4.72 -20.04 -14.34
N THR A 245 -5.51 -19.42 -13.45
CA THR A 245 -5.04 -18.42 -12.49
C THR A 245 -4.05 -19.01 -11.49
N SER A 246 -4.29 -20.25 -11.01
CA SER A 246 -3.37 -20.92 -10.07
C SER A 246 -2.06 -21.32 -10.76
N VAL A 247 -2.10 -21.71 -12.04
CA VAL A 247 -0.92 -22.02 -12.84
C VAL A 247 -0.11 -20.75 -13.13
N LEU A 248 -0.75 -19.64 -13.49
CA LEU A 248 -0.07 -18.36 -13.70
C LEU A 248 0.59 -17.85 -12.42
N ALA A 249 -0.11 -17.93 -11.28
CA ALA A 249 0.47 -17.60 -9.98
C ALA A 249 1.68 -18.50 -9.65
N GLN A 250 1.62 -19.79 -9.96
CA GLN A 250 2.74 -20.73 -9.78
C GLN A 250 3.97 -20.33 -10.60
N ILE A 251 3.77 -20.00 -11.88
CA ILE A 251 4.86 -19.58 -12.78
C ILE A 251 5.54 -18.32 -12.21
N ASN A 252 4.74 -17.35 -11.73
CA ASN A 252 5.28 -16.15 -11.08
C ASN A 252 6.07 -16.48 -9.81
N ASN A 253 5.59 -17.46 -9.02
CA ASN A 253 6.23 -17.87 -7.77
C ASN A 253 7.59 -18.58 -7.99
N PHE A 254 7.88 -19.19 -9.14
CA PHE A 254 9.15 -19.85 -9.37
C PHE A 254 10.35 -18.92 -9.19
N SER A 255 10.37 -17.80 -9.94
CA SER A 255 11.47 -16.81 -9.85
C SER A 255 11.52 -16.13 -8.47
N MET A 256 10.38 -15.91 -7.86
CA MET A 256 10.28 -15.29 -6.56
C MET A 256 10.91 -16.14 -5.45
N LEU A 257 10.59 -17.44 -5.41
CA LEU A 257 11.09 -18.35 -4.38
C LEU A 257 12.59 -18.65 -4.52
N GLU A 258 13.10 -18.69 -5.75
CA GLU A 258 14.53 -18.82 -5.98
C GLU A 258 15.33 -17.71 -5.30
N LYS A 259 14.85 -16.47 -5.36
CA LYS A 259 15.49 -15.31 -4.76
C LYS A 259 15.27 -15.23 -3.25
N MET A 260 14.20 -15.84 -2.71
CA MET A 260 13.80 -15.69 -1.30
C MET A 260 14.81 -16.26 -0.32
N ALA A 261 15.49 -17.36 -0.65
CA ALA A 261 16.50 -17.96 0.23
C ALA A 261 17.64 -16.98 0.59
N GLY A 262 18.08 -16.19 -0.39
CA GLY A 262 19.07 -15.12 -0.17
C GLY A 262 18.51 -13.97 0.64
N LYS A 263 17.27 -13.54 0.34
CA LYS A 263 16.59 -12.44 1.02
C LYS A 263 16.28 -12.75 2.48
N GLN A 264 15.87 -13.99 2.78
CA GLN A 264 15.67 -14.45 4.15
C GLN A 264 16.95 -14.37 4.98
N LYS A 265 18.07 -14.87 4.44
CA LYS A 265 19.38 -14.79 5.11
C LYS A 265 19.87 -13.35 5.32
N ALA A 266 19.41 -12.45 4.47
CA ALA A 266 19.77 -11.04 4.49
C ALA A 266 18.89 -10.20 5.41
N THR A 267 17.85 -10.81 6.02
CA THR A 267 16.91 -10.19 6.97
C THR A 267 17.34 -10.51 8.38
N ASP A 268 17.50 -9.50 9.24
CA ASP A 268 17.99 -9.69 10.61
C ASP A 268 16.92 -10.35 11.49
N ILE A 269 15.65 -9.91 11.40
CA ILE A 269 14.52 -10.53 12.09
C ILE A 269 13.46 -10.89 11.03
N TYR A 270 13.42 -12.17 10.69
CA TYR A 270 12.52 -12.69 9.66
C TYR A 270 11.27 -13.34 10.29
N ILE A 271 10.12 -12.71 10.08
CA ILE A 271 8.84 -13.12 10.63
C ILE A 271 7.98 -13.70 9.51
N LYS A 272 7.64 -14.98 9.60
CA LYS A 272 6.76 -15.68 8.65
C LYS A 272 5.55 -16.23 9.39
N PRO A 273 4.39 -15.51 9.35
CA PRO A 273 3.13 -15.97 9.95
C PRO A 273 2.68 -17.30 9.35
N ASP A 274 2.06 -18.15 10.16
CA ASP A 274 1.43 -19.39 9.67
C ASP A 274 0.05 -19.07 9.09
N ILE A 275 0.05 -18.80 7.82
CA ILE A 275 -1.13 -18.42 7.02
C ILE A 275 -1.44 -19.44 5.93
N LYS A 276 -1.01 -20.68 6.11
CA LYS A 276 -1.37 -21.78 5.22
C LYS A 276 -2.89 -21.99 5.19
N GLY A 277 -3.42 -22.22 4.00
CA GLY A 277 -4.86 -22.43 3.82
C GLY A 277 -5.68 -21.15 3.59
N TYR A 278 -5.06 -19.96 3.69
CA TYR A 278 -5.68 -18.71 3.24
C TYR A 278 -5.28 -18.38 1.80
N THR A 279 -6.21 -17.82 1.04
CA THR A 279 -5.97 -17.37 -0.34
C THR A 279 -5.77 -15.86 -0.39
N VAL A 280 -5.34 -15.35 -1.55
CA VAL A 280 -5.10 -13.90 -1.77
C VAL A 280 -6.40 -13.06 -1.73
N VAL A 281 -7.57 -13.70 -1.73
CA VAL A 281 -8.90 -13.04 -1.73
C VAL A 281 -9.72 -13.29 -0.46
N ASP A 282 -9.22 -14.00 0.54
CA ASP A 282 -9.93 -14.35 1.79
C ASP A 282 -9.98 -13.16 2.78
N PHE A 283 -10.40 -12.00 2.30
CA PHE A 283 -10.49 -10.79 3.13
C PHE A 283 -11.52 -10.92 4.26
N GLU A 284 -12.54 -11.75 4.10
CA GLU A 284 -13.53 -12.05 5.13
C GLU A 284 -12.94 -12.71 6.38
N LYS A 285 -11.77 -13.36 6.22
CA LYS A 285 -11.00 -13.96 7.33
C LYS A 285 -9.96 -12.99 7.92
N GLY A 286 -10.10 -11.70 7.65
CA GLY A 286 -9.11 -10.69 8.02
C GLY A 286 -8.71 -10.72 9.49
N LYS A 287 -9.67 -10.87 10.42
CA LYS A 287 -9.40 -10.94 11.87
C LYS A 287 -8.53 -12.15 12.24
N GLU A 288 -8.79 -13.30 11.63
CA GLU A 288 -8.00 -14.52 11.86
C GLU A 288 -6.57 -14.33 11.35
N ILE A 289 -6.43 -13.78 10.14
CA ILE A 289 -5.12 -13.52 9.50
C ILE A 289 -4.30 -12.52 10.32
N ILE A 290 -4.92 -11.44 10.81
CA ILE A 290 -4.27 -10.47 11.72
C ILE A 290 -3.82 -11.17 13.00
N GLY A 291 -4.67 -12.04 13.56
CA GLY A 291 -4.35 -12.87 14.74
C GLY A 291 -3.11 -13.72 14.51
N LYS A 292 -2.99 -14.39 13.36
CA LYS A 292 -1.81 -15.18 12.98
C LYS A 292 -0.52 -14.36 12.88
N GLY A 293 -0.62 -13.14 12.37
CA GLY A 293 0.48 -12.19 12.34
C GLY A 293 0.96 -11.83 13.75
N LYS A 294 0.02 -11.51 14.66
CA LYS A 294 0.33 -11.18 16.06
C LYS A 294 0.92 -12.37 16.81
N GLU A 295 0.32 -13.57 16.65
CA GLU A 295 0.80 -14.81 17.25
C GLU A 295 2.27 -15.04 16.89
N LYS A 296 2.58 -15.00 15.59
CA LYS A 296 3.95 -15.23 15.11
C LYS A 296 4.93 -14.17 15.59
N ALA A 297 4.58 -12.90 15.54
CA ALA A 297 5.46 -11.83 15.99
C ALA A 297 5.75 -11.90 17.49
N SER A 298 4.81 -12.44 18.30
CA SER A 298 4.98 -12.61 19.73
C SER A 298 6.09 -13.61 20.08
N GLU A 299 6.40 -14.54 19.19
CA GLU A 299 7.54 -15.46 19.36
C GLU A 299 8.90 -14.74 19.29
N PHE A 300 8.95 -13.59 18.62
CA PHE A 300 10.15 -12.79 18.38
C PHE A 300 10.31 -11.60 19.34
N VAL A 301 9.51 -11.54 20.40
CA VAL A 301 9.55 -10.42 21.35
C VAL A 301 10.96 -10.25 21.97
N ARG A 302 11.69 -11.34 22.23
CA ARG A 302 13.05 -11.28 22.79
C ARG A 302 14.05 -10.65 21.83
N GLU A 303 13.94 -10.96 20.53
CA GLU A 303 14.80 -10.42 19.47
C GLU A 303 14.43 -8.97 19.13
N LEU A 304 13.14 -8.63 19.23
CA LEU A 304 12.61 -7.29 18.93
C LEU A 304 12.83 -6.30 20.08
N ALA A 305 12.73 -6.74 21.33
CA ALA A 305 12.81 -5.89 22.53
C ALA A 305 14.03 -4.97 22.61
N PRO A 306 15.25 -5.36 22.15
CA PRO A 306 16.42 -4.47 22.16
C PRO A 306 16.25 -3.19 21.34
N PHE A 307 15.34 -3.18 20.36
CA PHE A 307 15.07 -2.03 19.49
C PHE A 307 13.90 -1.17 19.98
N GLY A 308 13.20 -1.63 21.04
CA GLY A 308 12.09 -0.93 21.68
C GLY A 308 12.56 0.23 22.56
N ASN A 309 11.75 1.27 22.64
CA ASN A 309 11.93 2.36 23.58
C ASN A 309 10.58 2.75 24.16
N SER A 310 10.40 2.54 25.46
CA SER A 310 9.16 2.90 26.18
C SER A 310 8.78 4.39 26.10
N ASN A 311 9.73 5.23 25.71
CA ASN A 311 9.52 6.67 25.50
C ASN A 311 9.26 7.04 24.03
N SER A 312 9.20 6.08 23.11
CA SER A 312 8.84 6.40 21.73
C SER A 312 7.37 6.83 21.72
N LYS A 313 7.12 8.06 21.23
CA LYS A 313 5.75 8.52 21.01
C LYS A 313 5.11 7.56 20.00
N ASN A 314 4.00 6.95 20.37
CA ASN A 314 3.14 6.25 19.43
C ASN A 314 2.87 7.17 18.24
N LEU A 315 2.88 6.60 17.02
CA LEU A 315 2.41 7.30 15.83
C LEU A 315 1.09 8.00 16.20
N GLY A 316 0.96 9.26 15.82
CA GLY A 316 -0.13 10.12 16.29
C GLY A 316 -1.50 9.56 15.93
N ASN A 317 -2.51 9.87 16.73
CA ASN A 317 -3.90 9.63 16.33
C ASN A 317 -4.22 10.50 15.12
N ILE A 318 -4.29 9.89 13.95
CA ILE A 318 -4.73 10.59 12.75
C ILE A 318 -6.22 10.80 12.87
N ILE A 319 -6.62 12.07 12.86
CA ILE A 319 -8.03 12.45 12.77
C ILE A 319 -8.36 12.58 11.30
N ALA A 320 -9.21 11.69 10.80
CA ALA A 320 -9.69 11.77 9.43
C ALA A 320 -10.38 13.12 9.20
N GLN A 321 -10.03 13.79 8.12
CA GLN A 321 -10.71 15.04 7.75
C GLN A 321 -12.03 14.69 7.05
N ASP A 322 -13.13 15.09 7.65
CA ASP A 322 -14.48 14.83 7.11
C ASP A 322 -14.83 15.69 5.90
N SER A 323 -14.03 16.71 5.59
CA SER A 323 -14.34 17.68 4.54
C SER A 323 -13.11 18.32 3.94
N ILE A 324 -13.24 18.76 2.69
CA ILE A 324 -12.22 19.49 1.93
C ILE A 324 -12.79 20.80 1.39
N TYR A 325 -11.92 21.79 1.17
CA TYR A 325 -12.27 23.04 0.50
C TYR A 325 -11.85 22.98 -0.96
N ILE A 326 -12.82 23.02 -1.89
CA ILE A 326 -12.58 23.02 -3.33
C ILE A 326 -12.32 24.45 -3.80
N LYS A 327 -11.06 24.82 -3.97
CA LYS A 327 -10.69 26.10 -4.59
C LYS A 327 -10.94 26.08 -6.08
N ASP A 328 -10.44 25.06 -6.76
CA ASP A 328 -10.65 24.82 -8.19
C ASP A 328 -10.59 23.31 -8.47
N VAL A 329 -11.05 22.91 -9.66
CA VAL A 329 -10.93 21.55 -10.20
C VAL A 329 -10.14 21.63 -11.49
N VAL A 330 -8.92 21.12 -11.48
CA VAL A 330 -8.08 20.98 -12.68
C VAL A 330 -8.37 19.62 -13.30
N ILE A 331 -8.61 19.59 -14.60
CA ILE A 331 -8.92 18.37 -15.35
C ILE A 331 -7.93 18.23 -16.48
N ASN A 332 -7.22 17.13 -16.50
CA ASN A 332 -6.23 16.81 -17.52
C ASN A 332 -6.74 15.68 -18.43
N LYS A 333 -6.18 15.58 -19.63
CA LYS A 333 -6.42 14.46 -20.57
C LYS A 333 -7.90 14.17 -20.86
N LEU A 334 -8.61 15.13 -21.47
CA LEU A 334 -9.95 14.93 -22.01
C LEU A 334 -9.88 14.80 -23.53
N ASP A 335 -10.20 13.61 -24.07
CA ASP A 335 -10.19 13.38 -25.52
C ASP A 335 -11.54 13.71 -26.17
N ASN A 336 -12.64 13.19 -25.60
CA ASN A 336 -13.97 13.22 -26.20
C ASN A 336 -15.02 14.01 -25.41
N PHE A 337 -14.68 14.50 -24.21
CA PHE A 337 -15.62 15.17 -23.33
C PHE A 337 -15.13 16.55 -22.91
N THR A 338 -16.07 17.48 -22.71
CA THR A 338 -15.74 18.84 -22.27
C THR A 338 -15.53 18.90 -20.75
N ARG A 339 -14.75 19.90 -20.31
CA ARG A 339 -14.60 20.21 -18.88
C ARG A 339 -15.97 20.39 -18.19
N SER A 340 -16.90 21.09 -18.84
CA SER A 340 -18.24 21.34 -18.30
C SER A 340 -19.04 20.06 -18.07
N TYR A 341 -18.89 19.07 -18.94
CA TYR A 341 -19.50 17.76 -18.76
C TYR A 341 -19.00 17.08 -17.48
N VAL A 342 -17.67 17.04 -17.30
CA VAL A 342 -17.05 16.43 -16.12
C VAL A 342 -17.50 17.14 -14.84
N ILE A 343 -17.41 18.48 -14.79
CA ILE A 343 -17.83 19.27 -13.61
C ILE A 343 -19.32 19.06 -13.31
N GLY A 344 -20.16 19.01 -14.35
CA GLY A 344 -21.60 18.75 -14.20
C GLY A 344 -21.90 17.38 -13.56
N LYS A 345 -21.09 16.35 -13.85
CA LYS A 345 -21.21 15.01 -13.27
C LYS A 345 -20.66 14.96 -11.83
N LEU A 346 -19.54 15.62 -11.59
CA LEU A 346 -18.94 15.73 -10.24
C LEU A 346 -19.84 16.49 -9.27
N LYS A 347 -20.63 17.46 -9.76
CA LYS A 347 -21.50 18.37 -8.98
C LYS A 347 -20.72 19.22 -7.96
N PHE A 348 -19.44 19.45 -8.19
CA PHE A 348 -18.63 20.30 -7.34
C PHE A 348 -18.77 21.77 -7.75
N LYS A 349 -18.80 22.66 -6.75
CA LYS A 349 -18.74 24.10 -6.97
C LYS A 349 -17.39 24.62 -6.49
N ARG A 350 -16.84 25.60 -7.21
CA ARG A 350 -15.64 26.31 -6.78
C ARG A 350 -15.91 27.08 -5.50
N ASN A 351 -14.88 27.27 -4.70
CA ASN A 351 -14.91 28.02 -3.44
C ASN A 351 -15.98 27.49 -2.47
N THR A 352 -16.15 26.18 -2.42
CA THR A 352 -17.07 25.52 -1.48
C THR A 352 -16.37 24.45 -0.66
N LYS A 353 -16.82 24.28 0.57
CA LYS A 353 -16.45 23.16 1.43
C LYS A 353 -17.39 22.01 1.15
N ILE A 354 -16.85 20.83 0.85
CA ILE A 354 -17.61 19.59 0.63
C ILE A 354 -17.14 18.51 1.59
N SER A 355 -18.04 17.60 1.97
CA SER A 355 -17.66 16.41 2.73
C SER A 355 -16.94 15.38 1.86
N MET A 356 -16.18 14.48 2.49
CA MET A 356 -15.56 13.36 1.77
C MET A 356 -16.60 12.48 1.10
N ASN A 357 -17.77 12.29 1.71
CA ASN A 357 -18.90 11.58 1.09
C ASN A 357 -19.41 12.27 -0.19
N GLN A 358 -19.48 13.60 -0.20
CA GLN A 358 -19.86 14.36 -1.40
C GLN A 358 -18.81 14.22 -2.51
N LEU A 359 -17.51 14.24 -2.15
CA LEU A 359 -16.42 13.99 -3.09
C LEU A 359 -16.58 12.60 -3.71
N GLN A 360 -16.67 11.56 -2.89
CA GLN A 360 -16.82 10.18 -3.34
C GLN A 360 -18.06 10.00 -4.24
N LYS A 361 -19.20 10.57 -3.83
CA LYS A 361 -20.43 10.55 -4.63
C LYS A 361 -20.26 11.22 -6.00
N GLY A 362 -19.54 12.34 -6.06
CA GLY A 362 -19.21 13.00 -7.32
C GLY A 362 -18.35 12.13 -8.24
N ILE A 363 -17.32 11.52 -7.70
CA ILE A 363 -16.45 10.58 -8.43
C ILE A 363 -17.24 9.36 -8.92
N LEU A 364 -18.08 8.77 -8.07
CA LEU A 364 -18.95 7.65 -8.45
C LEU A 364 -19.95 8.04 -9.57
N ASN A 365 -20.56 9.24 -9.52
CA ASN A 365 -21.42 9.75 -10.60
C ASN A 365 -20.67 9.86 -11.93
N LEU A 366 -19.41 10.27 -11.89
CA LEU A 366 -18.57 10.35 -13.08
C LEU A 366 -18.23 8.96 -13.61
N ASN A 367 -17.83 8.04 -12.72
CA ASN A 367 -17.52 6.65 -13.08
C ASN A 367 -18.73 5.91 -13.65
N ALA A 368 -19.92 6.14 -13.08
CA ALA A 368 -21.18 5.54 -13.55
C ALA A 368 -21.54 5.89 -14.99
N THR A 369 -20.92 6.90 -15.57
CA THR A 369 -21.12 7.22 -17.01
C THR A 369 -20.40 6.23 -17.93
N GLN A 370 -19.48 5.42 -17.43
CA GLN A 370 -18.63 4.48 -18.17
C GLN A 370 -17.81 5.13 -19.32
N ASN A 371 -17.74 6.46 -19.36
CA ASN A 371 -17.11 7.23 -20.44
C ASN A 371 -15.59 7.36 -20.26
N PHE A 372 -15.04 6.96 -19.11
CA PHE A 372 -13.65 7.10 -18.76
C PHE A 372 -13.04 5.74 -18.43
N SER A 373 -11.85 5.47 -18.95
CA SER A 373 -11.12 4.23 -18.70
C SER A 373 -10.60 4.17 -17.26
N ALA A 374 -10.17 5.31 -16.73
CA ALA A 374 -9.73 5.48 -15.34
C ALA A 374 -10.06 6.89 -14.85
N ILE A 375 -10.29 7.04 -13.56
CA ILE A 375 -10.50 8.31 -12.87
C ILE A 375 -9.54 8.33 -11.68
N ASN A 376 -8.51 9.17 -11.77
CA ASN A 376 -7.55 9.41 -10.69
C ASN A 376 -7.66 10.87 -10.27
N TYR A 377 -7.45 11.15 -9.00
CA TYR A 377 -7.43 12.52 -8.49
C TYR A 377 -6.40 12.68 -7.38
N SER A 378 -6.02 13.91 -7.11
CA SER A 378 -5.15 14.28 -5.97
C SER A 378 -5.61 15.61 -5.40
N PHE A 379 -5.24 15.87 -4.16
CA PHE A 379 -5.49 17.14 -3.47
C PHE A 379 -4.27 18.06 -3.53
#